data_ee144cd9bd8417ca4350c9c3fa2d54fd
#
_entry.id   ee144cd9bd8417ca4350c9c3fa2d54fd
#
_cell.length_a   1.000
_cell.length_b   1.000
_cell.length_c   1.000
_cell.angle_alpha   90.00
_cell.angle_beta   90.00
_cell.angle_gamma   90.00
#
_symmetry.space_group_name_H-M   'P 1'
#
loop_
_entity.id
_entity.type
_entity.pdbx_description
1 polymer ?
#
loop_
_entity_poly.entity_id
_entity_poly.type
_entity_poly.pdbx_seq_one_letter_code
_entity_poly.pdbx_strand_id
1 'polypeptide(L)'
;MIGGLARAVADLSKALVEEGHEVSVVTGDWPESHQTEYVKGVRVYRVNQFFPKPMGFLDEVHFMNYHLIQKGSELLSQVHFDLIHAHDWMVAPSAKVLKHAFGKPLVSTIHATEWGRNNGLHNDMQRHISDLEWWLTYESYRVICCSEYMRAELRQVFQVPEDKLSVIPNGVLVDDFTNVHEDLDSWRRGWALPEEEIVFYVGRHVFEKGIDLLLSAAPKVLEHRPQAKFIIAGKGPCHDDLKRQAWDLGLGEKTLFPGFIDDRARNSLYNLADCAVFPSRYEPFGIVALEAMAGNAPVVVSDVGGFSETVQHGQNGLTFYAGNANSLADNILHLLGDKAFARSLSERASRDLQEKFNWSHIARQTVESFKQTTVSGHEHKQFYDRYHITSDLQERGKRVRESSDHGRW
;
A
#
# COMPACT_ATOMS: atom_id res chain seq x y z
N MET A 1 3.58 -2.07 12.17
CA MET A 1 3.28 -2.48 10.77
C MET A 1 4.04 -1.57 9.84
N ILE A 2 4.73 -2.07 8.83
CA ILE A 2 5.61 -1.26 7.98
C ILE A 2 5.01 -1.16 6.58
N GLY A 3 4.66 0.09 6.17
CA GLY A 3 4.19 0.42 4.82
C GLY A 3 2.67 0.38 4.62
N GLY A 4 2.19 1.12 3.61
CA GLY A 4 0.76 1.29 3.30
C GLY A 4 0.06 0.01 2.89
N LEU A 5 0.74 -0.90 2.16
CA LEU A 5 0.20 -2.20 1.76
C LEU A 5 -0.21 -3.05 2.96
N ALA A 6 0.70 -3.20 3.94
CA ALA A 6 0.42 -4.04 5.11
C ALA A 6 -0.76 -3.50 5.93
N ARG A 7 -0.90 -2.17 6.02
CA ARG A 7 -2.05 -1.52 6.66
C ARG A 7 -3.33 -1.76 5.86
N ALA A 8 -3.32 -1.52 4.56
CA ALA A 8 -4.48 -1.73 3.71
C ALA A 8 -5.00 -3.18 3.77
N VAL A 9 -4.10 -4.18 3.77
CA VAL A 9 -4.47 -5.60 3.91
C VAL A 9 -5.07 -5.88 5.29
N ALA A 10 -4.48 -5.35 6.37
CA ALA A 10 -4.96 -5.56 7.72
C ALA A 10 -6.36 -4.94 7.93
N ASP A 11 -6.55 -3.69 7.47
CA ASP A 11 -7.81 -2.97 7.64
C ASP A 11 -8.92 -3.55 6.76
N LEU A 12 -8.60 -3.93 5.50
CA LEU A 12 -9.56 -4.65 4.64
C LEU A 12 -9.96 -5.99 5.25
N SER A 13 -8.99 -6.77 5.76
CA SER A 13 -9.26 -8.07 6.37
C SER A 13 -10.19 -7.95 7.58
N LYS A 14 -9.96 -6.94 8.44
CA LYS A 14 -10.83 -6.61 9.56
C LYS A 14 -12.23 -6.22 9.09
N ALA A 15 -12.34 -5.34 8.12
CA ALA A 15 -13.63 -4.87 7.59
C ALA A 15 -14.43 -6.01 6.93
N LEU A 16 -13.77 -6.95 6.26
CA LEU A 16 -14.41 -8.15 5.73
C LEU A 16 -14.98 -9.05 6.84
N VAL A 17 -14.26 -9.20 7.96
CA VAL A 17 -14.76 -9.94 9.13
C VAL A 17 -15.97 -9.23 9.74
N GLU A 18 -15.95 -7.90 9.85
CA GLU A 18 -17.07 -7.10 10.35
C GLU A 18 -18.31 -7.18 9.44
N GLU A 19 -18.14 -7.41 8.13
CA GLU A 19 -19.22 -7.68 7.17
C GLU A 19 -19.66 -9.16 7.17
N GLY A 20 -19.13 -10.00 8.08
CA GLY A 20 -19.59 -11.39 8.33
C GLY A 20 -18.84 -12.46 7.54
N HIS A 21 -17.67 -12.16 6.99
CA HIS A 21 -16.84 -13.11 6.25
C HIS A 21 -15.75 -13.74 7.14
N GLU A 22 -15.40 -15.00 6.89
CA GLU A 22 -14.24 -15.65 7.51
C GLU A 22 -12.98 -15.32 6.71
N VAL A 23 -12.01 -14.68 7.35
CA VAL A 23 -10.74 -14.26 6.71
C VAL A 23 -9.56 -14.96 7.37
N SER A 24 -8.73 -15.58 6.53
CA SER A 24 -7.43 -16.14 6.92
C SER A 24 -6.33 -15.45 6.13
N VAL A 25 -5.37 -14.85 6.81
CA VAL A 25 -4.21 -14.18 6.21
C VAL A 25 -2.98 -15.06 6.39
N VAL A 26 -2.27 -15.36 5.29
CA VAL A 26 -0.95 -15.99 5.33
C VAL A 26 0.09 -14.95 4.92
N THR A 27 1.07 -14.68 5.77
CA THR A 27 2.05 -13.61 5.58
C THR A 27 3.43 -14.03 6.11
N GLY A 28 4.48 -13.32 5.70
CA GLY A 28 5.81 -13.48 6.29
C GLY A 28 5.82 -13.14 7.79
N ASP A 29 6.72 -13.76 8.52
CA ASP A 29 6.98 -13.46 9.93
C ASP A 29 7.95 -12.28 10.09
N TRP A 30 8.10 -11.84 11.34
CA TRP A 30 9.17 -10.92 11.76
C TRP A 30 9.65 -11.34 13.14
N PRO A 31 10.83 -10.90 13.57
CA PRO A 31 11.31 -11.21 14.91
C PRO A 31 10.24 -10.93 15.97
N GLU A 32 10.06 -11.87 16.90
CA GLU A 32 9.08 -11.82 18.00
C GLU A 32 7.60 -11.97 17.58
N SER A 33 7.28 -12.27 16.32
CA SER A 33 5.91 -12.55 15.91
C SER A 33 5.46 -13.96 16.31
N HIS A 34 4.16 -14.12 16.63
CA HIS A 34 3.57 -15.44 16.83
C HIS A 34 3.24 -16.10 15.49
N GLN A 35 3.52 -17.42 15.35
CA GLN A 35 3.25 -18.15 14.11
C GLN A 35 1.77 -18.18 13.73
N THR A 36 0.88 -18.18 14.71
CA THR A 36 -0.58 -18.12 14.51
C THR A 36 -1.18 -17.23 15.57
N GLU A 37 -2.01 -16.29 15.18
CA GLU A 37 -2.72 -15.40 16.09
C GLU A 37 -4.10 -15.00 15.54
N TYR A 38 -4.97 -14.55 16.43
CA TYR A 38 -6.22 -13.90 16.09
C TYR A 38 -6.09 -12.39 16.33
N VAL A 39 -6.23 -11.62 15.27
CA VAL A 39 -6.15 -10.15 15.33
C VAL A 39 -7.47 -9.58 14.86
N LYS A 40 -8.25 -8.99 15.76
CA LYS A 40 -9.54 -8.34 15.42
C LYS A 40 -10.48 -9.28 14.60
N GLY A 41 -10.53 -10.57 14.96
CA GLY A 41 -11.35 -11.58 14.28
C GLY A 41 -10.71 -12.25 13.05
N VAL A 42 -9.59 -11.74 12.56
CA VAL A 42 -8.84 -12.32 11.44
C VAL A 42 -7.89 -13.40 11.95
N ARG A 43 -7.87 -14.57 11.31
CA ARG A 43 -6.85 -15.61 11.56
C ARG A 43 -5.58 -15.26 10.77
N VAL A 44 -4.48 -15.00 11.46
CA VAL A 44 -3.20 -14.67 10.84
C VAL A 44 -2.21 -15.80 11.04
N TYR A 45 -1.70 -16.33 9.94
CA TYR A 45 -0.66 -17.36 9.90
C TYR A 45 0.62 -16.75 9.37
N ARG A 46 1.69 -16.77 10.18
CA ARG A 46 2.99 -16.26 9.80
C ARG A 46 3.90 -17.38 9.37
N VAL A 47 4.56 -17.20 8.24
CA VAL A 47 5.51 -18.17 7.71
C VAL A 47 6.90 -17.59 7.72
N ASN A 48 7.91 -18.44 7.90
CA ASN A 48 9.31 -18.00 7.88
C ASN A 48 9.65 -17.38 6.50
N GLN A 49 10.11 -16.14 6.53
CA GLN A 49 10.56 -15.43 5.34
C GLN A 49 12.08 -15.25 5.30
N PHE A 50 12.78 -15.57 6.40
CA PHE A 50 14.22 -15.37 6.50
C PHE A 50 14.98 -16.58 6.00
N PHE A 51 15.80 -16.36 5.00
CA PHE A 51 16.74 -17.36 4.55
C PHE A 51 17.90 -17.49 5.57
N PRO A 52 18.34 -18.70 5.93
CA PRO A 52 19.41 -18.90 6.91
C PRO A 52 20.71 -18.16 6.58
N LYS A 53 20.93 -17.89 5.28
CA LYS A 53 22.05 -17.12 4.78
C LYS A 53 21.56 -16.26 3.60
N PRO A 54 21.21 -14.98 3.84
CA PRO A 54 20.66 -14.11 2.80
C PRO A 54 21.61 -14.06 1.59
N MET A 55 21.08 -14.32 0.41
CA MET A 55 21.81 -14.22 -0.85
C MET A 55 21.37 -12.99 -1.65
N GLY A 56 20.11 -12.52 -1.45
CA GLY A 56 19.56 -11.34 -2.07
C GLY A 56 18.05 -11.23 -1.84
N PHE A 57 17.51 -10.08 -2.16
CA PHE A 57 16.07 -9.79 -1.94
C PHE A 57 15.14 -10.76 -2.67
N LEU A 58 15.43 -11.11 -3.93
CA LEU A 58 14.60 -12.05 -4.70
C LEU A 58 14.66 -13.46 -4.12
N ASP A 59 15.82 -13.88 -3.58
CA ASP A 59 15.96 -15.19 -2.94
C ASP A 59 15.10 -15.27 -1.68
N GLU A 60 15.02 -14.19 -0.89
CA GLU A 60 14.14 -14.09 0.28
C GLU A 60 12.67 -14.18 -0.14
N VAL A 61 12.27 -13.50 -1.22
CA VAL A 61 10.91 -13.58 -1.76
C VAL A 61 10.58 -15.01 -2.22
N HIS A 62 11.50 -15.69 -2.91
CA HIS A 62 11.29 -17.07 -3.34
C HIS A 62 11.19 -18.03 -2.15
N PHE A 63 12.03 -17.85 -1.14
CA PHE A 63 12.00 -18.65 0.08
C PHE A 63 10.68 -18.45 0.86
N MET A 64 10.25 -17.20 1.00
CA MET A 64 8.93 -16.89 1.58
C MET A 64 7.80 -17.61 0.82
N ASN A 65 7.83 -17.57 -0.52
CA ASN A 65 6.81 -18.22 -1.34
C ASN A 65 6.76 -19.74 -1.14
N TYR A 66 7.91 -20.40 -0.92
CA TYR A 66 7.93 -21.82 -0.57
C TYR A 66 7.10 -22.11 0.69
N HIS A 67 7.29 -21.31 1.74
CA HIS A 67 6.54 -21.47 2.99
C HIS A 67 5.08 -21.03 2.88
N LEU A 68 4.78 -20.01 2.05
CA LEU A 68 3.40 -19.61 1.74
C LEU A 68 2.66 -20.73 1.03
N ILE A 69 3.29 -21.44 0.08
CA ILE A 69 2.71 -22.60 -0.60
C ILE A 69 2.45 -23.72 0.42
N GLN A 70 3.41 -24.02 1.29
CA GLN A 70 3.28 -25.07 2.30
C GLN A 70 2.09 -24.78 3.24
N LYS A 71 2.04 -23.59 3.84
CA LYS A 71 0.95 -23.20 4.75
C LYS A 71 -0.39 -23.09 4.04
N GLY A 72 -0.41 -22.48 2.85
CA GLY A 72 -1.63 -22.37 2.04
C GLY A 72 -2.19 -23.74 1.64
N SER A 73 -1.33 -24.71 1.27
CA SER A 73 -1.73 -26.07 0.94
C SER A 73 -2.32 -26.79 2.16
N GLU A 74 -1.70 -26.65 3.34
CA GLU A 74 -2.22 -27.18 4.59
C GLU A 74 -3.65 -26.65 4.85
N LEU A 75 -3.83 -25.34 4.81
CA LEU A 75 -5.12 -24.68 5.07
C LEU A 75 -6.20 -25.08 4.05
N LEU A 76 -5.88 -25.04 2.75
CA LEU A 76 -6.81 -25.39 1.68
C LEU A 76 -7.21 -26.88 1.66
N SER A 77 -6.39 -27.75 2.28
CA SER A 77 -6.71 -29.18 2.46
C SER A 77 -7.62 -29.44 3.65
N GLN A 78 -7.62 -28.56 4.65
CA GLN A 78 -8.34 -28.75 5.92
C GLN A 78 -9.65 -27.97 5.99
N VAL A 79 -9.68 -26.78 5.35
CA VAL A 79 -10.81 -25.83 5.43
C VAL A 79 -11.25 -25.44 4.02
N HIS A 80 -12.56 -25.31 3.85
CA HIS A 80 -13.10 -24.75 2.60
C HIS A 80 -12.89 -23.25 2.54
N PHE A 81 -12.32 -22.76 1.43
CA PHE A 81 -12.23 -21.36 1.08
C PHE A 81 -12.91 -21.13 -0.26
N ASP A 82 -13.61 -20.01 -0.43
CA ASP A 82 -14.28 -19.67 -1.68
C ASP A 82 -13.29 -19.15 -2.73
N LEU A 83 -12.27 -18.39 -2.31
CA LEU A 83 -11.28 -17.78 -3.19
C LEU A 83 -9.93 -17.55 -2.48
N ILE A 84 -8.93 -17.22 -3.28
CA ILE A 84 -7.61 -16.74 -2.86
C ILE A 84 -7.51 -15.27 -3.28
N HIS A 85 -7.10 -14.39 -2.35
CA HIS A 85 -6.82 -12.97 -2.63
C HIS A 85 -5.34 -12.69 -2.42
N ALA A 86 -4.64 -12.30 -3.48
CA ALA A 86 -3.21 -11.98 -3.47
C ALA A 86 -3.00 -10.46 -3.53
N HIS A 87 -2.00 -9.97 -2.79
CA HIS A 87 -1.65 -8.54 -2.76
C HIS A 87 -0.23 -8.32 -3.25
N ASP A 88 -0.09 -7.65 -4.39
CA ASP A 88 1.17 -7.37 -5.10
C ASP A 88 1.97 -8.63 -5.52
N TRP A 89 3.01 -8.40 -6.28
CA TRP A 89 3.81 -9.41 -6.98
C TRP A 89 4.57 -10.38 -6.09
N MET A 90 4.94 -9.97 -4.88
CA MET A 90 5.78 -10.79 -3.99
C MET A 90 5.15 -12.14 -3.64
N VAL A 91 3.84 -12.28 -3.72
CA VAL A 91 3.12 -13.53 -3.45
C VAL A 91 2.60 -14.21 -4.72
N ALA A 92 2.93 -13.70 -5.91
CA ALA A 92 2.45 -14.21 -7.20
C ALA A 92 2.77 -15.70 -7.42
N PRO A 93 4.00 -16.21 -7.13
CA PRO A 93 4.31 -17.61 -7.30
C PRO A 93 3.44 -18.53 -6.42
N SER A 94 3.26 -18.19 -5.15
CA SER A 94 2.42 -18.99 -4.23
C SER A 94 0.94 -18.92 -4.60
N ALA A 95 0.43 -17.76 -4.95
CA ALA A 95 -0.96 -17.57 -5.35
C ALA A 95 -1.30 -18.42 -6.60
N LYS A 96 -0.42 -18.44 -7.61
CA LYS A 96 -0.61 -19.28 -8.79
C LYS A 96 -0.61 -20.77 -8.45
N VAL A 97 0.38 -21.25 -7.70
CA VAL A 97 0.46 -22.67 -7.32
C VAL A 97 -0.78 -23.10 -6.58
N LEU A 98 -1.22 -22.33 -5.57
CA LEU A 98 -2.41 -22.65 -4.78
C LEU A 98 -3.70 -22.60 -5.61
N LYS A 99 -3.84 -21.61 -6.51
CA LYS A 99 -4.94 -21.52 -7.47
C LYS A 99 -5.10 -22.83 -8.26
N HIS A 100 -4.04 -23.29 -8.90
CA HIS A 100 -4.08 -24.46 -9.78
C HIS A 100 -4.14 -25.77 -9.02
N ALA A 101 -3.42 -25.90 -7.89
CA ALA A 101 -3.42 -27.13 -7.11
C ALA A 101 -4.78 -27.41 -6.44
N PHE A 102 -5.52 -26.39 -6.05
CA PHE A 102 -6.79 -26.53 -5.33
C PHE A 102 -8.02 -26.08 -6.14
N GLY A 103 -7.84 -25.62 -7.37
CA GLY A 103 -8.93 -25.16 -8.24
C GLY A 103 -9.71 -23.98 -7.68
N LYS A 104 -9.03 -23.09 -6.94
CA LYS A 104 -9.68 -21.93 -6.30
C LYS A 104 -9.58 -20.69 -7.18
N PRO A 105 -10.65 -19.89 -7.29
CA PRO A 105 -10.57 -18.58 -7.94
C PRO A 105 -9.49 -17.71 -7.29
N LEU A 106 -8.73 -16.99 -8.12
CA LEU A 106 -7.71 -16.03 -7.69
C LEU A 106 -8.16 -14.62 -8.02
N VAL A 107 -8.17 -13.76 -7.01
CA VAL A 107 -8.27 -12.29 -7.14
C VAL A 107 -6.92 -11.71 -6.76
N SER A 108 -6.50 -10.64 -7.41
CA SER A 108 -5.32 -9.86 -6.98
C SER A 108 -5.66 -8.41 -6.77
N THR A 109 -5.01 -7.78 -5.79
CA THR A 109 -4.95 -6.33 -5.67
C THR A 109 -3.54 -5.87 -5.99
N ILE A 110 -3.42 -4.96 -6.95
CA ILE A 110 -2.16 -4.32 -7.32
C ILE A 110 -2.12 -2.92 -6.70
N HIS A 111 -1.23 -2.74 -5.73
CA HIS A 111 -1.09 -1.48 -5.00
C HIS A 111 -0.13 -0.50 -5.67
N ALA A 112 0.82 -0.99 -6.45
CA ALA A 112 1.75 -0.20 -7.26
C ALA A 112 2.42 -1.11 -8.29
N THR A 113 2.99 -0.53 -9.35
CA THR A 113 3.81 -1.27 -10.29
C THR A 113 5.29 -0.89 -10.18
N GLU A 114 6.17 -1.82 -10.53
CA GLU A 114 7.61 -1.54 -10.60
C GLU A 114 7.91 -0.51 -11.69
N TRP A 115 7.17 -0.58 -12.81
CA TRP A 115 7.27 0.38 -13.90
C TRP A 115 6.93 1.80 -13.42
N GLY A 116 5.83 1.98 -12.70
CA GLY A 116 5.42 3.30 -12.21
C GLY A 116 6.39 3.87 -11.18
N ARG A 117 6.87 3.05 -10.24
CA ARG A 117 7.85 3.48 -9.21
C ARG A 117 9.14 4.04 -9.81
N ASN A 118 9.57 3.49 -10.93
CA ASN A 118 10.84 3.84 -11.56
C ASN A 118 10.70 4.67 -12.84
N ASN A 119 9.47 5.06 -13.21
CA ASN A 119 9.17 5.70 -14.49
C ASN A 119 9.76 4.91 -15.68
N GLY A 120 9.51 3.61 -15.70
CA GLY A 120 10.06 2.64 -16.65
C GLY A 120 10.86 1.52 -15.99
N LEU A 121 11.42 0.62 -16.81
CA LEU A 121 12.20 -0.53 -16.36
C LEU A 121 13.64 -0.40 -16.85
N HIS A 122 14.59 -0.18 -15.94
CA HIS A 122 15.97 0.21 -16.26
C HIS A 122 17.01 -0.89 -16.05
N ASN A 123 16.65 -2.01 -15.38
CA ASN A 123 17.55 -3.14 -15.11
C ASN A 123 16.78 -4.46 -15.10
N ASP A 124 17.53 -5.58 -15.06
CA ASP A 124 16.95 -6.92 -15.15
C ASP A 124 16.10 -7.29 -13.93
N MET A 125 16.44 -6.80 -12.75
CA MET A 125 15.64 -7.01 -11.55
C MET A 125 14.26 -6.36 -11.68
N GLN A 126 14.20 -5.11 -12.16
CA GLN A 126 12.93 -4.41 -12.40
C GLN A 126 12.09 -5.11 -13.47
N ARG A 127 12.73 -5.59 -14.56
CA ARG A 127 12.03 -6.39 -15.58
C ARG A 127 11.45 -7.67 -14.99
N HIS A 128 12.24 -8.40 -14.19
CA HIS A 128 11.77 -9.60 -13.52
C HIS A 128 10.59 -9.36 -12.56
N ILE A 129 10.64 -8.28 -11.78
CA ILE A 129 9.52 -7.88 -10.90
C ILE A 129 8.28 -7.55 -11.73
N SER A 130 8.43 -6.78 -12.81
CA SER A 130 7.34 -6.41 -13.71
C SER A 130 6.72 -7.64 -14.42
N ASP A 131 7.54 -8.65 -14.76
CA ASP A 131 7.05 -9.92 -15.31
C ASP A 131 6.20 -10.68 -14.28
N LEU A 132 6.57 -10.66 -12.99
CA LEU A 132 5.79 -11.26 -11.91
C LEU A 132 4.47 -10.48 -11.66
N GLU A 133 4.48 -9.15 -11.76
CA GLU A 133 3.28 -8.31 -11.69
C GLU A 133 2.33 -8.65 -12.85
N TRP A 134 2.86 -8.68 -14.08
CA TRP A 134 2.08 -9.10 -15.25
C TRP A 134 1.51 -10.50 -15.06
N TRP A 135 2.33 -11.45 -14.61
CA TRP A 135 1.92 -12.84 -14.40
C TRP A 135 0.81 -12.96 -13.35
N LEU A 136 0.88 -12.22 -12.25
CA LEU A 136 -0.18 -12.19 -11.24
C LEU A 136 -1.49 -11.66 -11.84
N THR A 137 -1.43 -10.56 -12.60
CA THR A 137 -2.62 -10.00 -13.26
C THR A 137 -3.20 -10.96 -14.30
N TYR A 138 -2.35 -11.67 -15.04
CA TYR A 138 -2.77 -12.69 -16.01
C TYR A 138 -3.51 -13.86 -15.35
N GLU A 139 -2.97 -14.40 -14.27
CA GLU A 139 -3.53 -15.54 -13.54
C GLU A 139 -4.81 -15.21 -12.78
N SER A 140 -5.03 -13.97 -12.39
CA SER A 140 -6.19 -13.57 -11.61
C SER A 140 -7.45 -13.54 -12.47
N TYR A 141 -8.59 -13.96 -11.94
CA TYR A 141 -9.90 -13.80 -12.58
C TYR A 141 -10.36 -12.35 -12.50
N ARG A 142 -9.99 -11.65 -11.44
CA ARG A 142 -10.27 -10.25 -11.21
C ARG A 142 -9.03 -9.56 -10.67
N VAL A 143 -8.76 -8.34 -11.12
CA VAL A 143 -7.66 -7.50 -10.65
C VAL A 143 -8.26 -6.23 -10.05
N ILE A 144 -8.04 -6.03 -8.77
CA ILE A 144 -8.42 -4.82 -8.05
C ILE A 144 -7.25 -3.84 -8.11
N CYS A 145 -7.53 -2.58 -8.36
CA CYS A 145 -6.59 -1.46 -8.23
C CYS A 145 -7.23 -0.32 -7.43
N CYS A 146 -6.40 0.51 -6.82
CA CYS A 146 -6.86 1.48 -5.81
C CYS A 146 -7.30 2.84 -6.37
N SER A 147 -7.13 3.08 -7.70
CA SER A 147 -7.46 4.36 -8.35
C SER A 147 -7.68 4.17 -9.84
N GLU A 148 -8.33 5.13 -10.49
CA GLU A 148 -8.44 5.19 -11.96
C GLU A 148 -7.07 5.38 -12.62
N TYR A 149 -6.17 6.11 -11.96
CA TYR A 149 -4.79 6.20 -12.38
C TYR A 149 -4.14 4.82 -12.48
N MET A 150 -4.24 3.99 -11.44
CA MET A 150 -3.71 2.62 -11.44
C MET A 150 -4.41 1.74 -12.49
N ARG A 151 -5.71 1.90 -12.69
CA ARG A 151 -6.43 1.20 -13.77
C ARG A 151 -5.84 1.53 -15.15
N ALA A 152 -5.60 2.82 -15.42
CA ALA A 152 -4.97 3.24 -16.67
C ALA A 152 -3.54 2.68 -16.80
N GLU A 153 -2.75 2.69 -15.74
CA GLU A 153 -1.38 2.14 -15.71
C GLU A 153 -1.38 0.63 -15.97
N LEU A 154 -2.24 -0.16 -15.32
CA LEU A 154 -2.35 -1.61 -15.53
C LEU A 154 -2.78 -1.97 -16.96
N ARG A 155 -3.66 -1.17 -17.57
CA ARG A 155 -4.03 -1.34 -18.97
C ARG A 155 -2.87 -1.01 -19.91
N GLN A 156 -2.16 0.07 -19.64
CA GLN A 156 -1.04 0.50 -20.47
C GLN A 156 0.16 -0.46 -20.39
N VAL A 157 0.55 -0.85 -19.17
CA VAL A 157 1.78 -1.62 -18.93
C VAL A 157 1.56 -3.11 -19.13
N PHE A 158 0.46 -3.66 -18.61
CA PHE A 158 0.19 -5.11 -18.63
C PHE A 158 -0.92 -5.52 -19.58
N GLN A 159 -1.59 -4.58 -20.24
CA GLN A 159 -2.71 -4.83 -21.17
C GLN A 159 -3.83 -5.63 -20.50
N VAL A 160 -4.08 -5.38 -19.21
CA VAL A 160 -5.15 -6.06 -18.48
C VAL A 160 -6.50 -5.70 -19.12
N PRO A 161 -7.35 -6.69 -19.47
CA PRO A 161 -8.67 -6.44 -20.04
C PRO A 161 -9.56 -5.62 -19.10
N GLU A 162 -10.36 -4.71 -19.65
CA GLU A 162 -11.20 -3.78 -18.90
C GLU A 162 -12.22 -4.49 -18.00
N ASP A 163 -12.82 -5.55 -18.51
CA ASP A 163 -13.80 -6.38 -17.79
C ASP A 163 -13.20 -7.17 -16.62
N LYS A 164 -11.87 -7.26 -16.56
CA LYS A 164 -11.12 -7.91 -15.48
C LYS A 164 -10.76 -6.95 -14.35
N LEU A 165 -10.81 -5.63 -14.60
CA LEU A 165 -10.41 -4.61 -13.66
C LEU A 165 -11.57 -4.14 -12.76
N SER A 166 -11.27 -3.93 -11.49
CA SER A 166 -12.16 -3.26 -10.52
C SER A 166 -11.38 -2.16 -9.81
N VAL A 167 -11.89 -0.93 -9.87
CA VAL A 167 -11.33 0.19 -9.09
C VAL A 167 -12.01 0.21 -7.74
N ILE A 168 -11.26 -0.08 -6.69
CA ILE A 168 -11.73 -0.08 -5.30
C ILE A 168 -10.67 0.66 -4.47
N PRO A 169 -10.98 1.85 -3.94
CA PRO A 169 -10.03 2.65 -3.19
C PRO A 169 -9.63 1.97 -1.88
N ASN A 170 -8.51 2.40 -1.29
CA ASN A 170 -8.22 2.08 0.10
C ASN A 170 -9.01 2.99 1.02
N GLY A 171 -9.32 2.50 2.22
CA GLY A 171 -9.96 3.27 3.27
C GLY A 171 -8.98 3.77 4.33
N VAL A 172 -9.52 4.47 5.31
CA VAL A 172 -8.84 4.84 6.53
C VAL A 172 -9.74 4.59 7.74
N LEU A 173 -9.16 4.09 8.83
CA LEU A 173 -9.84 3.98 10.13
C LEU A 173 -9.63 5.28 10.89
N VAL A 174 -10.60 6.19 10.81
CA VAL A 174 -10.50 7.52 11.43
C VAL A 174 -10.24 7.42 12.94
N ASP A 175 -10.88 6.45 13.62
CA ASP A 175 -10.72 6.24 15.06
C ASP A 175 -9.28 5.88 15.46
N ASP A 176 -8.51 5.25 14.59
CA ASP A 176 -7.09 4.94 14.87
C ASP A 176 -6.27 6.23 15.06
N PHE A 177 -6.68 7.36 14.44
CA PHE A 177 -5.99 8.65 14.52
C PHE A 177 -6.38 9.49 15.72
N THR A 178 -7.33 9.03 16.54
CA THR A 178 -7.64 9.60 17.86
C THR A 178 -6.68 9.08 18.94
N ASN A 179 -5.92 8.01 18.69
CA ASN A 179 -4.89 7.49 19.57
C ASN A 179 -3.63 8.39 19.53
N VAL A 180 -3.68 9.46 20.29
CA VAL A 180 -2.61 10.48 20.42
C VAL A 180 -2.03 10.50 21.83
N HIS A 181 -0.98 11.27 22.04
CA HIS A 181 -0.44 11.52 23.37
C HIS A 181 -1.45 12.34 24.21
N GLU A 182 -1.60 12.00 25.49
CA GLU A 182 -2.62 12.59 26.38
C GLU A 182 -2.42 14.10 26.58
N ASP A 183 -1.17 14.54 26.75
CA ASP A 183 -0.79 15.95 26.82
C ASP A 183 -0.03 16.34 25.54
N LEU A 184 -0.79 16.67 24.50
CA LEU A 184 -0.23 17.08 23.20
C LEU A 184 0.63 18.33 23.29
N ASP A 185 0.26 19.30 24.14
CA ASP A 185 1.01 20.55 24.28
C ASP A 185 2.37 20.32 24.93
N SER A 186 2.44 19.47 25.95
CA SER A 186 3.71 19.07 26.55
C SER A 186 4.55 18.22 25.60
N TRP A 187 3.93 17.28 24.91
CA TRP A 187 4.61 16.40 23.97
C TRP A 187 5.14 17.14 22.74
N ARG A 188 4.40 18.16 22.27
CA ARG A 188 4.79 19.05 21.16
C ARG A 188 6.15 19.71 21.40
N ARG A 189 6.47 20.07 22.65
CA ARG A 189 7.75 20.72 23.00
C ARG A 189 8.99 19.88 22.68
N GLY A 190 8.85 18.58 22.53
CA GLY A 190 9.92 17.69 22.04
C GLY A 190 10.18 17.78 20.53
N TRP A 191 9.30 18.47 19.78
CA TRP A 191 9.31 18.51 18.33
C TRP A 191 9.44 19.91 17.74
N ALA A 192 8.80 20.88 18.38
CA ALA A 192 8.77 22.27 17.94
C ALA A 192 8.57 23.22 19.13
N LEU A 193 9.07 24.43 19.02
CA LEU A 193 8.79 25.51 19.98
C LEU A 193 7.30 25.92 19.89
N PRO A 194 6.73 26.55 20.96
CA PRO A 194 5.32 26.94 20.94
C PRO A 194 4.93 27.86 19.79
N GLU A 195 5.83 28.74 19.37
CA GLU A 195 5.66 29.70 18.26
C GLU A 195 5.94 29.11 16.88
N GLU A 196 6.54 27.91 16.78
CA GLU A 196 6.85 27.30 15.50
C GLU A 196 5.62 26.68 14.85
N GLU A 197 5.53 26.78 13.52
CA GLU A 197 4.49 26.17 12.68
C GLU A 197 5.00 24.88 12.08
N ILE A 198 4.32 23.76 12.35
CA ILE A 198 4.78 22.42 11.95
C ILE A 198 4.36 22.12 10.53
N VAL A 199 5.32 21.97 9.63
CA VAL A 199 5.19 21.36 8.31
C VAL A 199 5.66 19.92 8.42
N PHE A 200 4.74 18.97 8.33
CA PHE A 200 4.98 17.56 8.62
C PHE A 200 4.99 16.70 7.37
N TYR A 201 5.99 15.83 7.27
CA TYR A 201 6.09 14.75 6.32
C TYR A 201 6.34 13.42 7.04
N VAL A 202 5.70 12.35 6.61
CA VAL A 202 6.03 10.98 7.03
C VAL A 202 5.96 10.03 5.85
N GLY A 203 6.98 9.18 5.71
CA GLY A 203 7.05 8.20 4.64
C GLY A 203 8.45 7.63 4.44
N ARG A 204 8.57 6.68 3.51
CA ARG A 204 9.89 6.13 3.13
C ARG A 204 10.73 7.23 2.47
N HIS A 205 12.01 7.28 2.82
CA HIS A 205 12.97 8.19 2.20
C HIS A 205 13.54 7.57 0.92
N VAL A 206 12.72 7.60 -0.14
CA VAL A 206 13.00 7.10 -1.49
C VAL A 206 12.70 8.17 -2.52
N PHE A 207 13.30 8.07 -3.70
CA PHE A 207 13.22 9.08 -4.75
C PHE A 207 11.78 9.40 -5.18
N GLU A 208 10.95 8.37 -5.34
CA GLU A 208 9.56 8.54 -5.78
C GLU A 208 8.69 9.33 -4.78
N LYS A 209 9.13 9.50 -3.51
CA LYS A 209 8.41 10.29 -2.51
C LYS A 209 8.75 11.78 -2.52
N GLY A 210 9.74 12.21 -3.28
CA GLY A 210 9.98 13.62 -3.61
C GLY A 210 10.35 14.52 -2.43
N ILE A 211 10.93 13.99 -1.35
CA ILE A 211 11.26 14.76 -0.13
C ILE A 211 12.27 15.88 -0.43
N ASP A 212 13.17 15.63 -1.38
CA ASP A 212 14.12 16.63 -1.90
C ASP A 212 13.43 17.88 -2.44
N LEU A 213 12.21 17.74 -2.99
CA LEU A 213 11.41 18.87 -3.45
C LEU A 213 10.87 19.68 -2.27
N LEU A 214 10.45 19.04 -1.17
CA LEU A 214 10.04 19.74 0.06
C LEU A 214 11.21 20.52 0.64
N LEU A 215 12.41 19.94 0.68
CA LEU A 215 13.61 20.65 1.12
C LEU A 215 13.95 21.84 0.22
N SER A 216 13.78 21.69 -1.10
CA SER A 216 14.00 22.78 -2.07
C SER A 216 12.96 23.90 -1.94
N ALA A 217 11.76 23.62 -1.44
CA ALA A 217 10.72 24.61 -1.16
C ALA A 217 10.94 25.36 0.16
N ALA A 218 11.61 24.72 1.13
CA ALA A 218 11.76 25.23 2.49
C ALA A 218 12.41 26.63 2.58
N PRO A 219 13.48 27.02 1.81
CA PRO A 219 14.05 28.36 1.88
C PRO A 219 13.02 29.45 1.60
N LYS A 220 12.20 29.30 0.57
CA LYS A 220 11.13 30.27 0.24
C LYS A 220 10.06 30.34 1.33
N VAL A 221 9.70 29.19 1.91
CA VAL A 221 8.76 29.18 3.05
C VAL A 221 9.35 29.93 4.23
N LEU A 222 10.60 29.68 4.60
CA LEU A 222 11.28 30.31 5.73
C LEU A 222 11.53 31.81 5.55
N GLU A 223 11.70 32.28 4.31
CA GLU A 223 11.80 33.72 4.00
C GLU A 223 10.52 34.48 4.40
N HIS A 224 9.34 33.88 4.22
CA HIS A 224 8.05 34.51 4.50
C HIS A 224 7.47 34.10 5.87
N ARG A 225 7.84 32.92 6.37
CA ARG A 225 7.39 32.33 7.65
C ARG A 225 8.60 31.77 8.40
N PRO A 226 9.43 32.64 9.06
CA PRO A 226 10.64 32.21 9.77
C PRO A 226 10.38 31.22 10.92
N GLN A 227 9.15 31.16 11.40
CA GLN A 227 8.69 30.22 12.44
C GLN A 227 8.32 28.83 11.89
N ALA A 228 8.33 28.61 10.57
CA ALA A 228 8.06 27.26 10.04
C ALA A 228 9.14 26.26 10.50
N LYS A 229 8.69 25.05 10.87
CA LYS A 229 9.53 23.93 11.30
C LYS A 229 9.16 22.70 10.48
N PHE A 230 10.14 22.13 9.78
CA PHE A 230 9.94 20.95 8.95
C PHE A 230 10.29 19.69 9.75
N ILE A 231 9.32 18.80 9.98
CA ILE A 231 9.51 17.50 10.61
C ILE A 231 9.37 16.43 9.55
N ILE A 232 10.46 15.73 9.22
CA ILE A 232 10.56 14.79 8.11
C ILE A 232 10.84 13.40 8.68
N ALA A 233 9.75 12.67 8.98
CA ALA A 233 9.80 11.36 9.62
C ALA A 233 9.90 10.23 8.57
N GLY A 234 10.67 9.20 8.92
CA GLY A 234 10.87 8.01 8.10
C GLY A 234 12.33 7.67 7.90
N LYS A 235 12.56 6.59 7.17
CA LYS A 235 13.90 6.10 6.77
C LYS A 235 13.85 5.57 5.35
N GLY A 236 15.01 5.42 4.74
CA GLY A 236 15.17 4.85 3.40
C GLY A 236 16.54 5.17 2.80
N PRO A 237 16.84 4.66 1.62
CA PRO A 237 18.15 4.82 0.98
C PRO A 237 18.54 6.29 0.73
N CYS A 238 17.59 7.20 0.53
CA CYS A 238 17.86 8.64 0.32
C CYS A 238 18.07 9.43 1.63
N HIS A 239 17.99 8.80 2.82
CA HIS A 239 17.96 9.51 4.10
C HIS A 239 19.16 10.44 4.32
N ASP A 240 20.38 9.95 4.08
CA ASP A 240 21.60 10.72 4.31
C ASP A 240 21.80 11.83 3.27
N ASP A 241 21.40 11.60 2.03
CA ASP A 241 21.42 12.61 0.97
C ASP A 241 20.43 13.75 1.26
N LEU A 242 19.24 13.44 1.79
CA LEU A 242 18.25 14.44 2.21
C LEU A 242 18.77 15.31 3.37
N LYS A 243 19.44 14.70 4.35
CA LYS A 243 20.07 15.45 5.44
C LYS A 243 21.19 16.35 4.94
N ARG A 244 21.98 15.89 3.99
CA ARG A 244 23.03 16.68 3.34
C ARG A 244 22.41 17.87 2.60
N GLN A 245 21.36 17.63 1.79
CA GLN A 245 20.64 18.69 1.09
C GLN A 245 20.08 19.75 2.05
N ALA A 246 19.49 19.33 3.17
CA ALA A 246 19.00 20.26 4.19
C ALA A 246 20.12 21.13 4.78
N TRP A 247 21.29 20.54 5.01
CA TRP A 247 22.49 21.25 5.48
C TRP A 247 22.99 22.25 4.44
N ASP A 248 23.13 21.82 3.18
CA ASP A 248 23.63 22.66 2.07
C ASP A 248 22.69 23.84 1.79
N LEU A 249 21.39 23.67 2.01
CA LEU A 249 20.38 24.72 1.92
C LEU A 249 20.33 25.65 3.16
N GLY A 250 21.16 25.41 4.16
CA GLY A 250 21.21 26.20 5.39
C GLY A 250 19.97 26.08 6.28
N LEU A 251 19.21 24.98 6.17
CA LEU A 251 17.96 24.82 6.90
C LEU A 251 18.16 24.56 8.41
N GLY A 252 19.34 24.06 8.82
CA GLY A 252 19.77 23.95 10.19
C GLY A 252 18.72 23.35 11.14
N GLU A 253 18.44 24.06 12.24
CA GLU A 253 17.45 23.65 13.24
C GLU A 253 15.99 23.75 12.76
N LYS A 254 15.76 24.34 11.58
CA LYS A 254 14.42 24.42 10.97
C LYS A 254 13.98 23.09 10.36
N THR A 255 14.87 22.11 10.24
CA THR A 255 14.53 20.74 9.80
C THR A 255 14.86 19.73 10.90
N LEU A 256 13.93 18.80 11.15
CA LEU A 256 14.11 17.68 12.07
C LEU A 256 13.90 16.37 11.30
N PHE A 257 14.88 15.46 11.37
CA PHE A 257 14.81 14.11 10.83
C PHE A 257 14.79 13.06 11.96
N PRO A 258 13.62 12.77 12.57
CA PRO A 258 13.54 11.89 13.74
C PRO A 258 13.81 10.41 13.38
N GLY A 259 13.87 10.07 12.08
CA GLY A 259 13.89 8.69 11.65
C GLY A 259 12.51 8.04 11.71
N PHE A 260 12.47 6.73 12.01
CA PHE A 260 11.20 6.02 12.18
C PHE A 260 10.50 6.50 13.46
N ILE A 261 9.18 6.73 13.35
CA ILE A 261 8.29 7.05 14.47
C ILE A 261 7.17 6.00 14.53
N ASP A 262 6.65 5.73 15.72
CA ASP A 262 5.53 4.82 15.92
C ASP A 262 4.18 5.44 15.50
N ASP A 263 3.14 4.63 15.52
CA ASP A 263 1.79 5.05 15.09
C ASP A 263 1.24 6.16 16.01
N ARG A 264 1.50 6.11 17.33
CA ARG A 264 1.02 7.12 18.28
C ARG A 264 1.70 8.47 18.06
N ALA A 265 3.01 8.47 17.85
CA ALA A 265 3.76 9.69 17.54
C ALA A 265 3.35 10.27 16.17
N ARG A 266 3.15 9.43 15.14
CA ARG A 266 2.64 9.86 13.84
C ARG A 266 1.27 10.52 13.96
N ASN A 267 0.33 9.89 14.65
CA ASN A 267 -1.03 10.39 14.84
C ASN A 267 -1.00 11.74 15.60
N SER A 268 -0.16 11.83 16.65
CA SER A 268 0.02 13.08 17.40
C SER A 268 0.61 14.18 16.53
N LEU A 269 1.58 13.88 15.67
CA LEU A 269 2.14 14.86 14.74
C LEU A 269 1.12 15.32 13.68
N TYR A 270 0.26 14.43 13.17
CA TYR A 270 -0.83 14.87 12.29
C TYR A 270 -1.80 15.82 12.99
N ASN A 271 -2.16 15.53 14.26
CA ASN A 271 -3.04 16.41 15.04
C ASN A 271 -2.40 17.78 15.36
N LEU A 272 -1.07 17.86 15.40
CA LEU A 272 -0.31 19.08 15.70
C LEU A 272 0.15 19.84 14.45
N ALA A 273 0.13 19.20 13.28
CA ALA A 273 0.66 19.79 12.06
C ALA A 273 -0.21 20.94 11.56
N ASP A 274 0.42 22.07 11.30
CA ASP A 274 -0.19 23.20 10.60
C ASP A 274 -0.34 22.91 9.11
N CYS A 275 0.46 21.98 8.59
CA CYS A 275 0.41 21.50 7.21
C CYS A 275 1.09 20.12 7.11
N ALA A 276 0.41 19.12 6.54
CA ALA A 276 1.02 17.85 6.13
C ALA A 276 1.33 17.89 4.62
N VAL A 277 2.54 17.48 4.24
CA VAL A 277 3.03 17.63 2.86
C VAL A 277 3.49 16.29 2.29
N PHE A 278 3.00 15.92 1.09
CA PHE A 278 3.37 14.70 0.39
C PHE A 278 3.76 15.00 -1.06
N PRO A 279 5.05 15.30 -1.33
CA PRO A 279 5.52 15.79 -2.62
C PRO A 279 5.90 14.65 -3.58
N SER A 280 5.15 13.56 -3.59
CA SER A 280 5.46 12.36 -4.36
C SER A 280 5.58 12.64 -5.86
N ARG A 281 6.51 11.95 -6.54
CA ARG A 281 6.63 11.88 -8.00
C ARG A 281 5.78 10.75 -8.59
N TYR A 282 5.55 9.73 -7.79
CA TYR A 282 4.66 8.61 -8.09
C TYR A 282 3.86 8.25 -6.84
N GLU A 283 2.54 8.23 -6.97
CA GLU A 283 1.61 7.90 -5.91
C GLU A 283 0.39 7.16 -6.47
N PRO A 284 0.33 5.85 -6.34
CA PRO A 284 -0.78 5.04 -6.87
C PRO A 284 -2.15 5.41 -6.30
N PHE A 285 -2.19 5.80 -5.01
CA PHE A 285 -3.42 6.15 -4.32
C PHE A 285 -3.27 7.33 -3.37
N GLY A 286 -2.29 7.26 -2.46
CA GLY A 286 -2.05 8.33 -1.48
C GLY A 286 -2.72 8.12 -0.13
N ILE A 287 -2.67 6.92 0.41
CA ILE A 287 -3.23 6.60 1.74
C ILE A 287 -2.70 7.55 2.84
N VAL A 288 -1.46 8.04 2.69
CA VAL A 288 -0.85 8.98 3.63
C VAL A 288 -1.59 10.33 3.70
N ALA A 289 -2.22 10.77 2.59
CA ALA A 289 -3.06 11.96 2.61
C ALA A 289 -4.34 11.72 3.41
N LEU A 290 -4.98 10.55 3.24
CA LEU A 290 -6.15 10.17 4.04
C LEU A 290 -5.81 10.03 5.53
N GLU A 291 -4.64 9.49 5.85
CA GLU A 291 -4.13 9.42 7.23
C GLU A 291 -3.95 10.81 7.84
N ALA A 292 -3.34 11.74 7.10
CA ALA A 292 -3.18 13.13 7.55
C ALA A 292 -4.54 13.83 7.75
N MET A 293 -5.48 13.65 6.82
CA MET A 293 -6.84 14.16 6.92
C MET A 293 -7.57 13.58 8.14
N ALA A 294 -7.39 12.27 8.44
CA ALA A 294 -7.96 11.62 9.62
C ALA A 294 -7.37 12.17 10.93
N GLY A 295 -6.11 12.63 10.91
CA GLY A 295 -5.47 13.36 12.00
C GLY A 295 -5.76 14.87 11.99
N ASN A 296 -6.73 15.36 11.21
CA ASN A 296 -7.11 16.75 11.06
C ASN A 296 -6.03 17.69 10.48
N ALA A 297 -4.93 17.17 9.93
CA ALA A 297 -3.92 17.99 9.28
C ALA A 297 -4.42 18.50 7.93
N PRO A 298 -4.34 19.82 7.65
CA PRO A 298 -4.50 20.33 6.29
C PRO A 298 -3.39 19.77 5.39
N VAL A 299 -3.74 19.29 4.17
CA VAL A 299 -2.80 18.59 3.32
C VAL A 299 -2.39 19.39 2.09
N VAL A 300 -1.11 19.30 1.72
CA VAL A 300 -0.56 19.71 0.43
C VAL A 300 0.06 18.50 -0.25
N VAL A 301 -0.42 18.15 -1.44
CA VAL A 301 0.06 17.00 -2.20
C VAL A 301 0.46 17.41 -3.63
N SER A 302 1.33 16.64 -4.26
CA SER A 302 1.57 16.79 -5.70
C SER A 302 0.34 16.40 -6.53
N ASP A 303 0.16 16.97 -7.71
CA ASP A 303 -0.92 16.66 -8.64
C ASP A 303 -0.63 15.39 -9.48
N VAL A 304 -0.20 14.29 -8.80
CA VAL A 304 0.19 13.04 -9.46
C VAL A 304 -0.69 11.87 -9.01
N GLY A 305 -0.94 10.98 -9.96
CA GLY A 305 -1.52 9.66 -9.69
C GLY A 305 -2.82 9.74 -8.89
N GLY A 306 -2.95 8.85 -7.90
CA GLY A 306 -4.12 8.76 -7.04
C GLY A 306 -4.35 9.96 -6.13
N PHE A 307 -3.35 10.85 -5.93
CA PHE A 307 -3.59 12.09 -5.20
C PHE A 307 -4.63 12.99 -5.86
N SER A 308 -4.68 13.04 -7.19
CA SER A 308 -5.70 13.80 -7.91
C SER A 308 -7.13 13.25 -7.73
N GLU A 309 -7.26 12.02 -7.25
CA GLU A 309 -8.56 11.40 -6.94
C GLU A 309 -8.94 11.53 -5.46
N THR A 310 -7.95 11.62 -4.57
CA THR A 310 -8.16 11.72 -3.12
C THR A 310 -8.20 13.16 -2.61
N VAL A 311 -7.44 14.08 -3.25
CA VAL A 311 -7.34 15.48 -2.84
C VAL A 311 -7.88 16.40 -3.94
N GLN A 312 -8.96 17.09 -3.62
CA GLN A 312 -9.59 18.10 -4.48
C GLN A 312 -9.07 19.49 -4.09
N HIS A 313 -8.29 20.11 -5.00
CA HIS A 313 -7.65 21.41 -4.76
C HIS A 313 -8.65 22.47 -4.29
N GLY A 314 -8.35 23.13 -3.17
CA GLY A 314 -9.18 24.19 -2.58
C GLY A 314 -10.48 23.70 -1.91
N GLN A 315 -10.71 22.38 -1.82
CA GLN A 315 -11.90 21.82 -1.18
C GLN A 315 -11.57 21.01 0.07
N ASN A 316 -10.76 19.95 -0.05
CA ASN A 316 -10.33 19.08 1.06
C ASN A 316 -8.82 19.03 1.25
N GLY A 317 -8.08 19.83 0.49
CA GLY A 317 -6.62 19.96 0.53
C GLY A 317 -6.14 20.85 -0.60
N LEU A 318 -4.83 21.01 -0.75
CA LEU A 318 -4.21 21.72 -1.85
C LEU A 318 -3.33 20.78 -2.67
N THR A 319 -3.37 20.93 -3.99
CA THR A 319 -2.46 20.27 -4.91
C THR A 319 -1.47 21.29 -5.50
N PHE A 320 -0.24 20.88 -5.74
CA PHE A 320 0.78 21.67 -6.41
C PHE A 320 1.31 20.96 -7.65
N TYR A 321 1.84 21.73 -8.61
CA TYR A 321 2.40 21.16 -9.83
C TYR A 321 3.61 20.26 -9.55
N ALA A 322 3.52 19.01 -9.98
CA ALA A 322 4.56 18.02 -9.75
C ALA A 322 5.96 18.50 -10.16
N GLY A 323 6.94 18.27 -9.30
CA GLY A 323 8.31 18.72 -9.53
C GLY A 323 8.57 20.22 -9.35
N ASN A 324 7.56 21.03 -8.99
CA ASN A 324 7.70 22.48 -8.86
C ASN A 324 7.77 22.92 -7.38
N ALA A 325 9.00 23.14 -6.87
CA ALA A 325 9.25 23.58 -5.51
C ALA A 325 8.61 24.93 -5.17
N ASN A 326 8.51 25.86 -6.15
CA ASN A 326 7.87 27.16 -5.93
C ASN A 326 6.36 27.01 -5.72
N SER A 327 5.69 26.21 -6.55
CA SER A 327 4.27 25.90 -6.38
C SER A 327 4.00 25.21 -5.05
N LEU A 328 4.89 24.29 -4.62
CA LEU A 328 4.82 23.66 -3.31
C LEU A 328 4.93 24.70 -2.18
N ALA A 329 5.94 25.57 -2.25
CA ALA A 329 6.15 26.63 -1.24
C ALA A 329 4.93 27.56 -1.14
N ASP A 330 4.36 27.98 -2.28
CA ASP A 330 3.18 28.86 -2.30
C ASP A 330 1.96 28.24 -1.62
N ASN A 331 1.72 26.94 -1.84
CA ASN A 331 0.62 26.22 -1.18
C ASN A 331 0.86 26.03 0.33
N ILE A 332 2.09 25.76 0.76
CA ILE A 332 2.45 25.72 2.19
C ILE A 332 2.20 27.09 2.82
N LEU A 333 2.72 28.16 2.21
CA LEU A 333 2.52 29.54 2.68
C LEU A 333 1.06 29.94 2.77
N HIS A 334 0.23 29.49 1.83
CA HIS A 334 -1.21 29.74 1.86
C HIS A 334 -1.86 29.11 3.10
N LEU A 335 -1.58 27.84 3.40
CA LEU A 335 -2.13 27.17 4.60
C LEU A 335 -1.62 27.78 5.92
N LEU A 336 -0.32 28.12 5.97
CA LEU A 336 0.25 28.75 7.16
C LEU A 336 -0.28 30.17 7.36
N GLY A 337 -0.59 30.88 6.27
CA GLY A 337 -1.08 32.27 6.27
C GLY A 337 -2.56 32.43 6.58
N ASP A 338 -3.39 31.46 6.21
CA ASP A 338 -4.85 31.51 6.39
C ASP A 338 -5.34 30.29 7.18
N LYS A 339 -5.32 30.40 8.51
CA LYS A 339 -5.76 29.32 9.41
C LYS A 339 -7.26 29.01 9.30
N ALA A 340 -8.08 30.00 8.91
CA ALA A 340 -9.51 29.76 8.70
C ALA A 340 -9.75 28.91 7.46
N PHE A 341 -9.05 29.22 6.37
CA PHE A 341 -9.09 28.43 5.15
C PHE A 341 -8.54 27.01 5.40
N ALA A 342 -7.38 26.87 6.04
CA ALA A 342 -6.79 25.57 6.38
C ALA A 342 -7.78 24.70 7.17
N ARG A 343 -8.46 25.27 8.18
CA ARG A 343 -9.51 24.57 8.97
C ARG A 343 -10.68 24.14 8.10
N SER A 344 -11.15 25.00 7.18
CA SER A 344 -12.27 24.66 6.29
C SER A 344 -11.95 23.46 5.38
N LEU A 345 -10.68 23.34 4.92
CA LEU A 345 -10.21 22.18 4.16
C LEU A 345 -10.23 20.90 5.00
N SER A 346 -9.73 20.97 6.26
CA SER A 346 -9.72 19.81 7.16
C SER A 346 -11.14 19.33 7.50
N GLU A 347 -12.09 20.26 7.74
CA GLU A 347 -13.49 19.94 7.98
C GLU A 347 -14.16 19.28 6.77
N ARG A 348 -13.84 19.72 5.56
CA ARG A 348 -14.32 19.07 4.35
C ARG A 348 -13.66 17.70 4.16
N ALA A 349 -12.35 17.58 4.40
CA ALA A 349 -11.63 16.32 4.33
C ALA A 349 -12.23 15.26 5.27
N SER A 350 -12.56 15.64 6.51
CA SER A 350 -13.18 14.74 7.48
C SER A 350 -14.53 14.18 6.98
N ARG A 351 -15.35 15.00 6.30
CA ARG A 351 -16.60 14.51 5.68
C ARG A 351 -16.33 13.54 4.53
N ASP A 352 -15.39 13.88 3.65
CA ASP A 352 -15.03 13.00 2.52
C ASP A 352 -14.49 11.64 2.98
N LEU A 353 -13.75 11.57 4.12
CA LEU A 353 -13.29 10.31 4.69
C LEU A 353 -14.46 9.41 5.10
N GLN A 354 -15.47 9.96 5.76
CA GLN A 354 -16.64 9.20 6.21
C GLN A 354 -17.50 8.73 5.04
N GLU A 355 -17.65 9.56 4.01
CA GLU A 355 -18.52 9.28 2.87
C GLU A 355 -17.88 8.34 1.85
N LYS A 356 -16.59 8.52 1.54
CA LYS A 356 -15.93 7.88 0.38
C LYS A 356 -14.89 6.84 0.76
N PHE A 357 -14.21 7.01 1.91
CA PHE A 357 -13.04 6.19 2.29
C PHE A 357 -13.28 5.36 3.55
N ASN A 358 -14.52 4.99 3.81
CA ASN A 358 -14.93 4.13 4.91
C ASN A 358 -14.72 2.66 4.56
N TRP A 359 -14.02 1.92 5.41
CA TRP A 359 -13.67 0.52 5.18
C TRP A 359 -14.88 -0.43 5.06
N SER A 360 -16.00 -0.17 5.77
CA SER A 360 -17.20 -1.00 5.60
C SER A 360 -17.79 -0.89 4.19
N HIS A 361 -17.77 0.32 3.61
CA HIS A 361 -18.21 0.50 2.22
C HIS A 361 -17.27 -0.20 1.24
N ILE A 362 -15.95 -0.05 1.44
CA ILE A 362 -14.90 -0.65 0.63
C ILE A 362 -14.93 -2.18 0.72
N ALA A 363 -15.14 -2.74 1.91
CA ALA A 363 -15.30 -4.19 2.10
C ALA A 363 -16.48 -4.73 1.28
N ARG A 364 -17.64 -4.05 1.30
CA ARG A 364 -18.81 -4.44 0.48
C ARG A 364 -18.52 -4.39 -1.02
N GLN A 365 -17.83 -3.36 -1.50
CA GLN A 365 -17.39 -3.29 -2.91
C GLN A 365 -16.43 -4.44 -3.26
N THR A 366 -15.52 -4.76 -2.34
CA THR A 366 -14.57 -5.87 -2.52
C THR A 366 -15.30 -7.21 -2.58
N VAL A 367 -16.28 -7.44 -1.70
CA VAL A 367 -17.13 -8.65 -1.72
C VAL A 367 -17.91 -8.76 -3.02
N GLU A 368 -18.43 -7.66 -3.54
CA GLU A 368 -19.13 -7.68 -4.83
C GLU A 368 -18.20 -8.07 -5.97
N SER A 369 -16.97 -7.57 -5.98
CA SER A 369 -15.92 -8.01 -6.91
C SER A 369 -15.59 -9.50 -6.76
N PHE A 370 -15.57 -10.02 -5.52
CA PHE A 370 -15.37 -11.45 -5.26
C PHE A 370 -16.50 -12.32 -5.81
N LYS A 371 -17.76 -11.92 -5.65
CA LYS A 371 -18.92 -12.64 -6.20
C LYS A 371 -18.87 -12.76 -7.72
N GLN A 372 -18.50 -11.69 -8.41
CA GLN A 372 -18.31 -11.72 -9.87
C GLN A 372 -17.22 -12.71 -10.29
N THR A 373 -16.19 -12.90 -9.48
CA THR A 373 -15.09 -13.84 -9.71
C THR A 373 -15.56 -15.29 -9.59
N THR A 374 -16.38 -15.62 -8.59
CA THR A 374 -16.86 -16.99 -8.35
C THR A 374 -17.79 -17.46 -9.47
N VAL A 375 -18.61 -16.59 -10.03
CA VAL A 375 -19.46 -16.90 -11.20
C VAL A 375 -18.60 -17.22 -12.42
N SER A 376 -17.63 -16.37 -12.75
CA SER A 376 -16.70 -16.60 -13.88
C SER A 376 -15.85 -17.85 -13.69
N GLY A 377 -15.44 -18.15 -12.47
CA GLY A 377 -14.67 -19.35 -12.14
C GLY A 377 -15.45 -20.66 -12.37
N HIS A 378 -16.75 -20.66 -12.14
CA HIS A 378 -17.62 -21.80 -12.42
C HIS A 378 -17.79 -22.04 -13.92
N GLU A 379 -17.95 -21.01 -14.72
CA GLU A 379 -18.03 -21.11 -16.18
C GLU A 379 -16.72 -21.63 -16.78
N HIS A 380 -15.57 -21.17 -16.32
CA HIS A 380 -14.26 -21.69 -16.73
C HIS A 380 -14.07 -23.17 -16.33
N LYS A 381 -14.46 -23.57 -15.11
CA LYS A 381 -14.40 -24.97 -14.68
C LYS A 381 -15.26 -25.86 -15.56
N GLN A 382 -16.50 -25.42 -15.88
CA GLN A 382 -17.38 -26.14 -16.81
C GLN A 382 -16.76 -26.23 -18.21
N PHE A 383 -16.04 -25.22 -18.66
CA PHE A 383 -15.32 -25.25 -19.94
C PHE A 383 -14.20 -26.28 -19.94
N TYR A 384 -13.33 -26.30 -18.88
CA TYR A 384 -12.27 -27.30 -18.75
C TYR A 384 -12.84 -28.74 -18.61
N ASP A 385 -13.88 -28.93 -17.83
CA ASP A 385 -14.56 -30.23 -17.66
C ASP A 385 -15.23 -30.69 -18.97
N ARG A 386 -15.77 -29.76 -19.77
CA ARG A 386 -16.42 -30.06 -21.06
C ARG A 386 -15.42 -30.48 -22.16
N TYR A 387 -14.20 -29.96 -22.11
CA TYR A 387 -13.17 -30.25 -23.14
C TYR A 387 -12.15 -31.29 -22.72
N HIS A 388 -12.36 -32.04 -21.64
CA HIS A 388 -11.53 -33.14 -21.15
C HIS A 388 -10.02 -32.86 -21.01
N ILE A 389 -9.63 -31.60 -20.80
CA ILE A 389 -8.22 -31.22 -20.70
C ILE A 389 -7.55 -31.85 -19.43
N THR A 390 -8.36 -32.27 -18.44
CA THR A 390 -7.88 -32.95 -17.21
C THR A 390 -7.72 -34.47 -17.36
N SER A 391 -8.37 -35.13 -18.36
CA SER A 391 -8.31 -36.58 -18.52
C SER A 391 -6.96 -37.07 -19.07
N ASP A 392 -6.31 -36.31 -19.94
CA ASP A 392 -5.03 -36.69 -20.56
C ASP A 392 -3.86 -36.74 -19.55
N LEU A 393 -3.86 -35.91 -18.52
CA LEU A 393 -2.81 -35.93 -17.49
C LEU A 393 -3.00 -37.08 -16.48
N GLN A 394 -4.24 -37.46 -16.18
CA GLN A 394 -4.53 -38.61 -15.31
C GLN A 394 -4.28 -39.93 -16.04
N GLU A 395 -4.57 -40.03 -17.34
CA GLU A 395 -4.24 -41.21 -18.13
C GLU A 395 -2.74 -41.36 -18.37
N ARG A 396 -2.02 -40.27 -18.62
CA ARG A 396 -0.55 -40.32 -18.71
C ARG A 396 0.09 -40.72 -17.38
N GLY A 397 -0.44 -40.24 -16.25
CA GLY A 397 0.00 -40.65 -14.90
C GLY A 397 -0.27 -42.14 -14.57
N LYS A 398 -1.35 -42.73 -15.11
CA LYS A 398 -1.62 -44.15 -15.00
C LYS A 398 -0.67 -44.99 -15.86
N ARG A 399 -0.44 -44.61 -17.11
CA ARG A 399 0.50 -45.31 -18.01
C ARG A 399 1.94 -45.31 -17.50
N VAL A 400 2.37 -44.24 -16.83
CA VAL A 400 3.71 -44.20 -16.19
C VAL A 400 3.79 -45.13 -14.98
N ARG A 401 2.71 -45.33 -14.21
CA ARG A 401 2.70 -46.27 -13.09
C ARG A 401 2.63 -47.72 -13.56
N GLU A 402 1.89 -48.04 -14.62
CA GLU A 402 1.81 -49.38 -15.16
C GLU A 402 3.11 -49.82 -15.89
N SER A 403 3.90 -48.85 -16.41
CA SER A 403 5.21 -49.16 -17.02
C SER A 403 6.34 -49.35 -15.99
N SER A 404 6.15 -48.91 -14.72
CA SER A 404 7.15 -49.10 -13.65
C SER A 404 6.98 -50.42 -12.89
N ASP A 405 5.87 -51.16 -13.07
CA ASP A 405 5.62 -52.45 -12.39
C ASP A 405 6.14 -53.66 -13.21
N HIS A 406 6.66 -53.45 -14.40
CA HIS A 406 7.18 -54.53 -15.27
C HIS A 406 8.70 -54.54 -15.43
N GLY A 407 9.45 -53.96 -14.50
CA GLY A 407 10.92 -53.91 -14.50
C GLY A 407 11.52 -54.32 -13.16
N ARG A 408 11.31 -55.56 -12.72
CA ARG A 408 12.25 -56.18 -11.79
C ARG A 408 13.33 -56.91 -12.59
N TRP A 409 14.53 -56.42 -12.49
CA TRP A 409 15.80 -57.15 -12.44
C TRP A 409 16.70 -56.45 -11.45
#